data_c7888fe9d2384d71c472f9b211193684
#
_entry.id   c7888fe9d2384d71c472f9b211193684
#
_cell.length_a   1.000
_cell.length_b   1.000
_cell.length_c   1.000
_cell.angle_alpha   90.00
_cell.angle_beta   90.00
_cell.angle_gamma   90.00
#
_symmetry.space_group_name_H-M   'P 1'
#
loop_
_entity.id
_entity.type
_entity.pdbx_description
1 polymer ?
#
loop_
_entity_poly.entity_id
_entity_poly.type
_entity_poly.pdbx_seq_one_letter_code
_entity_poly.pdbx_strand_id
1 'polypeptide(L)'
;MTDYNNESEMTTEYEKMRSQQLYCFDDAEVMASIVRANELCTKLSIMTLASPEYRQTVEAIIPGIPQSSVIIPPFHCDHGHGITVGEHTFINCDCIMLDGGEITIGAHCKIGPRCQFFTPQHPIDYEERMQPVETCHPIRIGDNCWLGGGVTVCPGVTIGPRSIIAAGSVVIRDIPADS
;
A
#
# COMPACT_ATOMS: atom_id res chain seq x y z
N MET A 1 -45.43 -14.60 16.22
CA MET A 1 -44.85 -14.51 14.88
C MET A 1 -43.85 -13.39 14.93
N THR A 2 -42.61 -13.73 15.15
CA THR A 2 -41.45 -12.78 15.15
C THR A 2 -40.54 -13.19 14.00
N ASP A 3 -40.69 -12.45 12.90
CA ASP A 3 -39.82 -12.57 11.74
C ASP A 3 -38.43 -12.08 12.13
N TYR A 4 -37.53 -13.02 12.32
CA TYR A 4 -36.10 -12.76 12.32
C TYR A 4 -35.60 -12.74 10.89
N ASN A 5 -35.66 -11.60 10.23
CA ASN A 5 -34.85 -11.33 9.04
C ASN A 5 -33.41 -11.18 9.50
N ASN A 6 -32.70 -12.26 9.57
CA ASN A 6 -31.25 -12.29 9.70
C ASN A 6 -30.69 -12.35 8.28
N GLU A 7 -30.72 -11.24 7.54
CA GLU A 7 -29.85 -11.05 6.41
C GLU A 7 -28.43 -10.88 7.00
N SER A 8 -27.69 -11.97 7.06
CA SER A 8 -26.23 -11.87 7.21
C SER A 8 -25.76 -11.05 6.01
N GLU A 9 -25.38 -9.80 6.24
CA GLU A 9 -24.69 -8.98 5.23
C GLU A 9 -23.52 -9.82 4.71
N MET A 10 -23.60 -10.20 3.42
CA MET A 10 -22.52 -10.95 2.80
C MET A 10 -21.33 -10.01 2.67
N THR A 11 -20.24 -10.33 3.33
CA THR A 11 -18.98 -9.60 3.26
C THR A 11 -18.52 -9.51 1.80
N THR A 12 -18.29 -8.30 1.29
CA THR A 12 -17.84 -8.10 -0.10
C THR A 12 -16.41 -8.61 -0.29
N GLU A 13 -15.99 -8.87 -1.53
CA GLU A 13 -14.60 -9.26 -1.82
C GLU A 13 -13.63 -8.15 -1.43
N TYR A 14 -14.04 -6.89 -1.55
CA TYR A 14 -13.26 -5.75 -1.08
C TYR A 14 -13.07 -5.75 0.45
N GLU A 15 -14.12 -6.05 1.21
CA GLU A 15 -14.05 -6.17 2.68
C GLU A 15 -13.19 -7.36 3.11
N LYS A 16 -13.28 -8.50 2.41
CA LYS A 16 -12.41 -9.67 2.64
C LYS A 16 -10.94 -9.29 2.42
N MET A 17 -10.63 -8.60 1.32
CA MET A 17 -9.28 -8.09 1.03
C MET A 17 -8.75 -7.26 2.20
N ARG A 18 -9.53 -6.29 2.67
CA ARG A 18 -9.12 -5.39 3.78
C ARG A 18 -9.00 -6.11 5.12
N SER A 19 -9.72 -7.21 5.31
CA SER A 19 -9.69 -8.00 6.55
C SER A 19 -8.77 -9.22 6.49
N GLN A 20 -7.84 -9.29 5.53
CA GLN A 20 -6.84 -10.35 5.39
C GLN A 20 -7.45 -11.74 5.12
N GLN A 21 -8.65 -11.78 4.57
CA GLN A 21 -9.29 -13.02 4.14
C GLN A 21 -8.92 -13.33 2.69
N LEU A 22 -9.10 -14.60 2.29
CA LEU A 22 -9.02 -14.98 0.89
C LEU A 22 -10.14 -14.30 0.11
N TYR A 23 -9.80 -13.59 -0.95
CA TYR A 23 -10.74 -12.84 -1.78
C TYR A 23 -10.47 -13.05 -3.27
N CYS A 24 -11.47 -12.76 -4.09
CA CYS A 24 -11.36 -12.79 -5.54
C CYS A 24 -10.88 -11.43 -6.05
N PHE A 25 -9.68 -11.37 -6.63
CA PHE A 25 -9.12 -10.13 -7.15
C PHE A 25 -9.75 -9.68 -8.50
N ASP A 26 -10.48 -10.59 -9.20
CA ASP A 26 -11.25 -10.25 -10.41
C ASP A 26 -12.64 -9.67 -10.08
N ASP A 27 -12.96 -9.44 -8.82
CA ASP A 27 -14.22 -8.83 -8.42
C ASP A 27 -14.35 -7.41 -8.97
N ALA A 28 -15.58 -7.04 -9.34
CA ALA A 28 -15.85 -5.77 -10.03
C ALA A 28 -15.54 -4.53 -9.16
N GLU A 29 -15.77 -4.58 -7.85
CA GLU A 29 -15.48 -3.50 -6.90
C GLU A 29 -13.97 -3.36 -6.70
N VAL A 30 -13.27 -4.47 -6.52
CA VAL A 30 -11.81 -4.53 -6.40
C VAL A 30 -11.16 -3.94 -7.65
N MET A 31 -11.55 -4.40 -8.83
CA MET A 31 -11.02 -3.94 -10.12
C MET A 31 -11.32 -2.46 -10.39
N ALA A 32 -12.51 -1.97 -10.05
CA ALA A 32 -12.85 -0.56 -10.21
C ALA A 32 -11.95 0.35 -9.36
N SER A 33 -11.60 -0.09 -8.14
CA SER A 33 -10.67 0.62 -7.26
C SER A 33 -9.25 0.68 -7.84
N ILE A 34 -8.76 -0.43 -8.41
CA ILE A 34 -7.44 -0.50 -9.08
C ILE A 34 -7.40 0.43 -10.30
N VAL A 35 -8.43 0.38 -11.16
CA VAL A 35 -8.50 1.23 -12.36
C VAL A 35 -8.46 2.71 -11.97
N ARG A 36 -9.24 3.12 -10.96
CA ARG A 36 -9.23 4.50 -10.44
C ARG A 36 -7.83 4.92 -10.00
N ALA A 37 -7.14 4.10 -9.22
CA ALA A 37 -5.81 4.43 -8.72
C ALA A 37 -4.79 4.50 -9.86
N ASN A 38 -4.84 3.59 -10.83
CA ASN A 38 -3.97 3.59 -12.01
C ASN A 38 -4.14 4.85 -12.86
N GLU A 39 -5.38 5.33 -13.05
CA GLU A 39 -5.64 6.60 -13.76
C GLU A 39 -5.01 7.79 -13.04
N LEU A 40 -5.14 7.86 -11.72
CA LEU A 40 -4.54 8.91 -10.90
C LEU A 40 -3.00 8.84 -10.89
N CYS A 41 -2.43 7.65 -10.76
CA CYS A 41 -0.99 7.44 -10.83
C CYS A 41 -0.44 7.80 -12.22
N THR A 42 -1.15 7.46 -13.30
CA THR A 42 -0.81 7.87 -14.67
C THR A 42 -0.81 9.39 -14.80
N LYS A 43 -1.85 10.06 -14.28
CA LYS A 43 -1.91 11.54 -14.25
C LYS A 43 -0.75 12.13 -13.45
N LEU A 44 -0.40 11.55 -12.30
CA LEU A 44 0.70 12.00 -11.45
C LEU A 44 2.07 11.84 -12.15
N SER A 45 2.25 10.78 -12.95
CA SER A 45 3.56 10.42 -13.56
C SER A 45 4.18 11.49 -14.45
N ILE A 46 3.36 12.35 -15.05
CA ILE A 46 3.79 13.46 -15.93
C ILE A 46 3.92 14.80 -15.18
N MET A 47 3.68 14.83 -13.87
CA MET A 47 3.75 16.03 -13.04
C MET A 47 5.13 16.19 -12.39
N THR A 48 5.40 17.42 -11.97
CA THR A 48 6.49 17.76 -11.06
C THR A 48 5.92 18.32 -9.77
N LEU A 49 6.74 18.50 -8.74
CA LEU A 49 6.32 19.14 -7.49
C LEU A 49 5.77 20.58 -7.67
N ALA A 50 6.13 21.23 -8.78
CA ALA A 50 5.67 22.58 -9.12
C ALA A 50 4.38 22.59 -9.94
N SER A 51 3.86 21.45 -10.35
CA SER A 51 2.60 21.36 -11.10
C SER A 51 1.43 21.79 -10.23
N PRO A 52 0.52 22.67 -10.71
CA PRO A 52 -0.59 23.18 -9.89
C PRO A 52 -1.48 22.09 -9.31
N GLU A 53 -1.72 21.00 -10.05
CA GLU A 53 -2.57 19.89 -9.64
C GLU A 53 -1.84 18.80 -8.86
N TYR A 54 -0.50 18.90 -8.67
CA TYR A 54 0.29 17.87 -8.02
C TYR A 54 -0.29 17.46 -6.67
N ARG A 55 -0.48 18.43 -5.77
CA ARG A 55 -0.95 18.14 -4.41
C ARG A 55 -2.35 17.54 -4.40
N GLN A 56 -3.26 18.08 -5.19
CA GLN A 56 -4.62 17.56 -5.31
C GLN A 56 -4.63 16.12 -5.85
N THR A 57 -3.74 15.80 -6.81
CA THR A 57 -3.65 14.46 -7.38
C THR A 57 -3.07 13.48 -6.35
N VAL A 58 -2.04 13.85 -5.59
CA VAL A 58 -1.48 13.03 -4.50
C VAL A 58 -2.54 12.76 -3.43
N GLU A 59 -3.31 13.76 -3.02
CA GLU A 59 -4.37 13.61 -2.03
C GLU A 59 -5.57 12.78 -2.53
N ALA A 60 -5.84 12.82 -3.85
CA ALA A 60 -6.83 11.94 -4.47
C ALA A 60 -6.36 10.47 -4.51
N ILE A 61 -5.06 10.20 -4.59
CA ILE A 61 -4.48 8.86 -4.51
C ILE A 61 -4.47 8.40 -3.05
N ILE A 62 -3.89 9.18 -2.15
CA ILE A 62 -3.71 8.87 -0.71
C ILE A 62 -4.47 9.90 0.12
N PRO A 63 -5.75 9.66 0.42
CA PRO A 63 -6.55 10.58 1.21
C PRO A 63 -5.95 10.85 2.60
N GLY A 64 -5.90 12.12 2.98
CA GLY A 64 -5.40 12.52 4.29
C GLY A 64 -3.87 12.54 4.44
N ILE A 65 -3.11 12.37 3.36
CA ILE A 65 -1.65 12.52 3.40
C ILE A 65 -1.27 13.94 3.90
N PRO A 66 -0.40 14.07 4.94
CA PRO A 66 -0.04 15.36 5.50
C PRO A 66 0.59 16.30 4.47
N GLN A 67 0.31 17.60 4.59
CA GLN A 67 0.89 18.63 3.70
C GLN A 67 2.42 18.69 3.79
N SER A 68 2.98 18.28 4.93
CA SER A 68 4.43 18.21 5.18
C SER A 68 5.10 17.02 4.50
N SER A 69 4.34 16.05 3.97
CA SER A 69 4.87 14.86 3.34
C SER A 69 4.83 14.94 1.82
N VAL A 70 5.82 14.34 1.16
CA VAL A 70 6.08 14.49 -0.27
C VAL A 70 6.26 13.13 -0.93
N ILE A 71 5.66 12.98 -2.12
CA ILE A 71 5.86 11.83 -3.02
C ILE A 71 6.45 12.35 -4.33
N ILE A 72 7.62 11.89 -4.70
CA ILE A 72 8.24 12.25 -5.99
C ILE A 72 7.66 11.36 -7.09
N PRO A 73 7.05 11.94 -8.13
CA PRO A 73 6.58 11.15 -9.27
C PRO A 73 7.74 10.52 -10.07
N PRO A 74 7.51 9.41 -10.79
CA PRO A 74 6.28 8.62 -10.79
C PRO A 74 6.10 7.81 -9.50
N PHE A 75 4.86 7.45 -9.20
CA PHE A 75 4.45 6.62 -8.07
C PHE A 75 3.34 5.66 -8.55
N HIS A 76 3.30 4.44 -8.01
CA HIS A 76 2.31 3.43 -8.36
C HIS A 76 1.71 2.80 -7.11
N CYS A 77 0.40 2.55 -7.14
CA CYS A 77 -0.31 1.79 -6.11
C CYS A 77 -1.50 1.05 -6.74
N ASP A 78 -2.05 0.07 -6.01
CA ASP A 78 -3.23 -0.65 -6.46
C ASP A 78 -4.51 0.11 -6.15
N HIS A 79 -4.65 0.65 -4.94
CA HIS A 79 -5.87 1.32 -4.49
C HIS A 79 -5.63 2.76 -4.01
N GLY A 80 -4.51 3.01 -3.36
CA GLY A 80 -4.09 4.28 -2.80
C GLY A 80 -4.71 4.60 -1.43
N HIS A 81 -5.99 4.30 -1.23
CA HIS A 81 -6.66 4.52 0.06
C HIS A 81 -6.36 3.45 1.12
N GLY A 82 -5.58 2.44 0.81
CA GLY A 82 -4.96 1.55 1.80
C GLY A 82 -3.63 2.07 2.35
N ILE A 83 -3.16 3.23 1.89
CA ILE A 83 -1.88 3.81 2.27
C ILE A 83 -2.10 4.94 3.28
N THR A 84 -1.38 4.88 4.39
CA THR A 84 -1.30 5.97 5.38
C THR A 84 0.15 6.41 5.51
N VAL A 85 0.37 7.74 5.47
CA VAL A 85 1.70 8.34 5.58
C VAL A 85 1.71 9.35 6.72
N GLY A 86 2.71 9.26 7.59
CA GLY A 86 2.93 10.22 8.68
C GLY A 86 3.54 11.54 8.20
N GLU A 87 3.58 12.54 9.09
CA GLU A 87 4.11 13.88 8.82
C GLU A 87 5.59 13.86 8.45
N HIS A 88 6.03 14.83 7.63
CA HIS A 88 7.44 15.03 7.25
C HIS A 88 8.10 13.81 6.60
N THR A 89 7.31 12.90 6.05
CA THR A 89 7.81 11.71 5.35
C THR A 89 8.05 12.03 3.87
N PHE A 90 9.18 11.54 3.37
CA PHE A 90 9.60 11.71 1.99
C PHE A 90 9.64 10.35 1.29
N ILE A 91 8.88 10.22 0.20
CA ILE A 91 8.83 9.04 -0.66
C ILE A 91 9.43 9.44 -2.01
N ASN A 92 10.55 8.82 -2.38
CA ASN A 92 11.25 9.12 -3.62
C ASN A 92 10.57 8.45 -4.83
N CYS A 93 11.04 8.76 -6.03
CA CYS A 93 10.43 8.34 -7.30
C CYS A 93 10.45 6.83 -7.52
N ASP A 94 9.58 6.38 -8.42
CA ASP A 94 9.45 5.00 -8.87
C ASP A 94 9.09 4.01 -7.74
N CYS A 95 8.51 4.47 -6.63
CA CYS A 95 8.02 3.59 -5.59
C CYS A 95 6.71 2.92 -6.00
N ILE A 96 6.55 1.65 -5.58
CA ILE A 96 5.38 0.82 -5.85
C ILE A 96 4.79 0.36 -4.51
N MET A 97 3.49 0.56 -4.32
CA MET A 97 2.77 0.14 -3.12
C MET A 97 1.51 -0.64 -3.52
N LEU A 98 1.58 -1.98 -3.47
CA LEU A 98 0.41 -2.83 -3.71
C LEU A 98 -0.39 -2.92 -2.40
N ASP A 99 -1.33 -1.99 -2.25
CA ASP A 99 -2.03 -1.70 -1.00
C ASP A 99 -3.41 -2.38 -0.89
N GLY A 100 -3.54 -3.62 -1.39
CA GLY A 100 -4.70 -4.45 -1.09
C GLY A 100 -4.88 -4.64 0.43
N GLY A 101 -3.81 -4.93 1.18
CA GLY A 101 -3.69 -4.74 2.62
C GLY A 101 -3.22 -3.33 2.97
N GLU A 102 -3.39 -2.93 4.22
CA GLU A 102 -2.94 -1.62 4.68
C GLU A 102 -1.42 -1.47 4.63
N ILE A 103 -0.93 -0.32 4.12
CA ILE A 103 0.46 0.11 4.21
C ILE A 103 0.52 1.37 5.06
N THR A 104 1.12 1.26 6.24
CA THR A 104 1.32 2.40 7.14
C THR A 104 2.79 2.79 7.17
N ILE A 105 3.11 4.04 6.85
CA ILE A 105 4.45 4.62 6.96
C ILE A 105 4.38 5.74 7.99
N GLY A 106 5.21 5.64 9.02
CA GLY A 106 5.28 6.60 10.12
C GLY A 106 5.78 7.99 9.70
N ALA A 107 5.93 8.86 10.67
CA ALA A 107 6.42 10.22 10.48
C ALA A 107 7.95 10.25 10.30
N HIS A 108 8.45 11.31 9.62
CA HIS A 108 9.87 11.58 9.41
C HIS A 108 10.65 10.48 8.67
N CYS A 109 9.96 9.58 7.97
CA CYS A 109 10.59 8.52 7.18
C CYS A 109 11.24 9.06 5.90
N LYS A 110 12.28 8.36 5.44
CA LYS A 110 12.96 8.60 4.17
C LYS A 110 12.92 7.32 3.34
N ILE A 111 12.05 7.29 2.34
CA ILE A 111 11.90 6.15 1.45
C ILE A 111 12.67 6.42 0.16
N GLY A 112 13.69 5.61 -0.09
CA GLY A 112 14.54 5.71 -1.28
C GLY A 112 13.80 5.41 -2.58
N PRO A 113 14.39 5.74 -3.74
CA PRO A 113 13.74 5.49 -5.03
C PRO A 113 13.58 3.99 -5.28
N ARG A 114 12.53 3.62 -6.03
CA ARG A 114 12.23 2.23 -6.41
C ARG A 114 12.00 1.29 -5.23
N CYS A 115 11.60 1.80 -4.08
CA CYS A 115 11.15 0.93 -2.99
C CYS A 115 9.79 0.30 -3.35
N GLN A 116 9.59 -0.93 -2.91
CA GLN A 116 8.43 -1.74 -3.23
C GLN A 116 7.82 -2.29 -1.93
N PHE A 117 6.51 -2.17 -1.80
CA PHE A 117 5.75 -2.65 -0.64
C PHE A 117 4.63 -3.55 -1.18
N PHE A 118 4.74 -4.84 -0.94
CA PHE A 118 3.80 -5.82 -1.48
C PHE A 118 2.98 -6.43 -0.36
N THR A 119 1.70 -6.07 -0.26
CA THR A 119 0.78 -6.70 0.70
C THR A 119 0.12 -7.96 0.17
N PRO A 120 -0.11 -8.13 -1.17
CA PRO A 120 -0.75 -9.34 -1.69
C PRO A 120 0.14 -10.58 -1.59
N GLN A 121 -0.52 -11.72 -1.35
CA GLN A 121 0.08 -13.04 -1.33
C GLN A 121 -0.85 -14.04 -2.01
N HIS A 122 -0.41 -14.59 -3.13
CA HIS A 122 -1.10 -15.69 -3.79
C HIS A 122 -0.97 -17.00 -3.00
N PRO A 123 -1.93 -17.94 -3.14
CA PRO A 123 -1.87 -19.25 -2.51
C PRO A 123 -0.56 -20.00 -2.83
N ILE A 124 0.01 -20.68 -1.81
CA ILE A 124 1.21 -21.49 -2.00
C ILE A 124 0.88 -22.75 -2.80
N ASP A 125 -0.29 -23.33 -2.56
CA ASP A 125 -0.78 -24.44 -3.35
C ASP A 125 -1.01 -24.00 -4.81
N TYR A 126 -0.49 -24.78 -5.76
CA TYR A 126 -0.52 -24.39 -7.18
C TYR A 126 -1.91 -24.55 -7.79
N GLU A 127 -2.73 -25.46 -7.32
CA GLU A 127 -4.12 -25.68 -7.83
C GLU A 127 -5.01 -24.54 -7.36
N GLU A 128 -4.88 -24.14 -6.11
CA GLU A 128 -5.59 -22.96 -5.58
C GLU A 128 -5.14 -21.67 -6.26
N ARG A 129 -3.82 -21.52 -6.54
CA ARG A 129 -3.25 -20.35 -7.24
C ARG A 129 -3.70 -20.22 -8.70
N MET A 130 -4.26 -21.26 -9.32
CA MET A 130 -4.89 -21.14 -10.64
C MET A 130 -6.22 -20.37 -10.60
N GLN A 131 -6.79 -20.18 -9.42
CA GLN A 131 -8.00 -19.37 -9.23
C GLN A 131 -7.60 -17.88 -9.06
N PRO A 132 -8.49 -16.93 -9.40
CA PRO A 132 -8.23 -15.50 -9.23
C PRO A 132 -8.36 -15.07 -7.75
N VAL A 133 -7.62 -15.73 -6.85
CA VAL A 133 -7.71 -15.48 -5.41
C VAL A 133 -6.36 -15.18 -4.79
N GLU A 134 -6.37 -14.35 -3.76
CA GLU A 134 -5.21 -14.01 -2.95
C GLU A 134 -5.62 -13.52 -1.56
N THR A 135 -4.65 -13.34 -0.68
CA THR A 135 -4.79 -12.66 0.61
C THR A 135 -3.91 -11.42 0.63
N CYS A 136 -4.23 -10.44 1.46
CA CYS A 136 -3.38 -9.26 1.65
C CYS A 136 -2.97 -9.13 3.11
N HIS A 137 -1.66 -8.93 3.38
CA HIS A 137 -1.14 -8.80 4.73
C HIS A 137 -0.53 -7.41 4.94
N PRO A 138 -0.91 -6.67 5.98
CA PRO A 138 -0.53 -5.28 6.16
C PRO A 138 0.97 -5.11 6.40
N ILE A 139 1.52 -4.01 5.88
CA ILE A 139 2.91 -3.60 6.10
C ILE A 139 2.94 -2.36 6.99
N ARG A 140 3.83 -2.33 7.98
CA ARG A 140 4.00 -1.20 8.90
C ARG A 140 5.45 -0.77 8.97
N ILE A 141 5.69 0.51 8.72
CA ILE A 141 6.99 1.16 8.87
C ILE A 141 6.86 2.18 10.00
N GLY A 142 7.65 2.00 11.06
CA GLY A 142 7.66 2.91 12.20
C GLY A 142 8.26 4.29 11.86
N ASP A 143 8.18 5.21 12.81
CA ASP A 143 8.69 6.58 12.64
C ASP A 143 10.22 6.61 12.46
N ASN A 144 10.71 7.64 11.76
CA ASN A 144 12.15 7.90 11.56
C ASN A 144 12.92 6.75 10.90
N CYS A 145 12.27 5.94 10.07
CA CYS A 145 12.95 4.91 9.30
C CYS A 145 13.58 5.48 8.02
N TRP A 146 14.74 4.91 7.65
CA TRP A 146 15.35 5.16 6.36
C TRP A 146 15.48 3.85 5.56
N LEU A 147 14.75 3.77 4.45
CA LEU A 147 14.86 2.68 3.49
C LEU A 147 15.70 3.16 2.29
N GLY A 148 16.81 2.50 2.03
CA GLY A 148 17.65 2.74 0.85
C GLY A 148 16.92 2.43 -0.45
N GLY A 149 17.44 2.89 -1.58
CA GLY A 149 16.80 2.66 -2.88
C GLY A 149 16.66 1.17 -3.23
N GLY A 150 15.53 0.81 -3.85
CA GLY A 150 15.27 -0.56 -4.30
C GLY A 150 14.98 -1.56 -3.18
N VAL A 151 14.66 -1.10 -1.97
CA VAL A 151 14.20 -2.00 -0.89
C VAL A 151 12.85 -2.57 -1.24
N THR A 152 12.70 -3.89 -1.05
CA THR A 152 11.41 -4.60 -1.17
C THR A 152 10.95 -5.07 0.20
N VAL A 153 9.72 -4.71 0.58
CA VAL A 153 9.08 -5.15 1.83
C VAL A 153 7.98 -6.14 1.49
N CYS A 154 8.08 -7.35 2.04
CA CYS A 154 7.16 -8.45 1.80
C CYS A 154 5.89 -8.37 2.66
N PRO A 155 4.83 -9.12 2.30
CA PRO A 155 3.56 -9.11 3.01
C PRO A 155 3.69 -9.38 4.52
N GLY A 156 2.97 -8.60 5.32
CA GLY A 156 2.87 -8.79 6.77
C GLY A 156 4.03 -8.22 7.60
N VAL A 157 5.06 -7.65 6.97
CA VAL A 157 6.27 -7.18 7.65
C VAL A 157 6.03 -5.88 8.41
N THR A 158 6.56 -5.83 9.63
CA THR A 158 6.69 -4.61 10.42
C THR A 158 8.16 -4.21 10.57
N ILE A 159 8.51 -2.98 10.20
CA ILE A 159 9.82 -2.38 10.47
C ILE A 159 9.67 -1.40 11.64
N GLY A 160 10.34 -1.71 12.76
CA GLY A 160 10.30 -0.88 13.96
C GLY A 160 10.92 0.50 13.73
N PRO A 161 10.54 1.50 14.54
CA PRO A 161 10.99 2.89 14.36
C PRO A 161 12.52 3.03 14.46
N ARG A 162 13.06 4.10 13.84
CA ARG A 162 14.50 4.46 13.83
C ARG A 162 15.42 3.42 13.20
N SER A 163 14.87 2.58 12.33
CA SER A 163 15.62 1.53 11.63
C SER A 163 16.13 2.02 10.27
N ILE A 164 17.27 1.48 9.84
CA ILE A 164 17.88 1.75 8.53
C ILE A 164 17.94 0.45 7.75
N ILE A 165 17.30 0.42 6.58
CA ILE A 165 17.32 -0.72 5.67
C ILE A 165 18.23 -0.39 4.50
N ALA A 166 19.28 -1.19 4.31
CA ALA A 166 20.25 -0.97 3.23
C ALA A 166 19.61 -1.10 1.85
N ALA A 167 20.13 -0.34 0.87
CA ALA A 167 19.64 -0.38 -0.50
C ALA A 167 19.66 -1.81 -1.10
N GLY A 168 18.62 -2.15 -1.86
CA GLY A 168 18.48 -3.45 -2.50
C GLY A 168 18.10 -4.60 -1.57
N SER A 169 17.82 -4.34 -0.29
CA SER A 169 17.38 -5.39 0.66
C SER A 169 15.98 -5.90 0.32
N VAL A 170 15.77 -7.20 0.52
CA VAL A 170 14.44 -7.82 0.55
C VAL A 170 14.10 -8.17 2.00
N VAL A 171 13.11 -7.48 2.57
CA VAL A 171 12.69 -7.64 3.97
C VAL A 171 11.53 -8.62 4.02
N ILE A 172 11.81 -9.82 4.54
CA ILE A 172 10.86 -10.95 4.57
C ILE A 172 10.36 -11.29 5.99
N ARG A 173 10.77 -10.51 6.99
CA ARG A 173 10.42 -10.70 8.41
C ARG A 173 10.51 -9.37 9.13
N ASP A 174 9.89 -9.29 10.29
CA ASP A 174 9.93 -8.10 11.13
C ASP A 174 11.35 -7.67 11.50
N ILE A 175 11.56 -6.37 11.54
CA ILE A 175 12.79 -5.70 11.94
C ILE A 175 12.52 -4.97 13.26
N PRO A 176 13.28 -5.23 14.33
CA PRO A 176 13.13 -4.50 15.59
C PRO A 176 13.41 -3.00 15.42
N ALA A 177 12.97 -2.20 16.38
CA ALA A 177 13.36 -0.80 16.46
C ALA A 177 14.88 -0.66 16.60
N ASP A 178 15.42 0.50 16.16
CA ASP A 178 16.83 0.86 16.30
C ASP A 178 17.81 -0.12 15.61
N SER A 179 17.40 -0.71 14.46
CA SER A 179 18.18 -1.69 13.69
C SER A 179 18.92 -1.04 12.52
#